data_e2c5db856da69a36427539ed0daeec5e
#
_entry.id   e2c5db856da69a36427539ed0daeec5e
#
_cell.length_a   1.000
_cell.length_b   1.000
_cell.length_c   1.000
_cell.angle_alpha   90.00
_cell.angle_beta   90.00
_cell.angle_gamma   90.00
#
_symmetry.space_group_name_H-M   'P 1'
#
loop_
_entity.id
_entity.type
_entity.pdbx_description
1 polymer ?
#
loop_
_entity_poly.entity_id
_entity_poly.type
_entity_poly.pdbx_seq_one_letter_code
_entity_poly.pdbx_strand_id
1 'polypeptide(L)'
;MDNAPALRVCRADYANAVHAQALLDLLDAYARDPMGGAEPLSAFALANLLPALAARPQAFSVLAFAGAPDTQPIGLINCFEGFSTFACRPLVNVHDVVVLPAYRGQRVAEKMLALVEELALQRGACKLTLEVLGGNAGAIKLYQRVGFVNYQLDPAMGQAQFLQKWMV
;
A
#
# COMPACT_ATOMS: atom_id res chain seq x y z
N MET A 1 -8.91 -31.48 -5.48
CA MET A 1 -9.15 -30.51 -4.37
C MET A 1 -8.02 -29.51 -4.43
N ASP A 2 -8.27 -28.35 -5.02
CA ASP A 2 -7.28 -27.26 -5.09
C ASP A 2 -7.01 -26.76 -3.67
N ASN A 3 -5.91 -27.22 -3.12
CA ASN A 3 -5.41 -26.72 -1.84
C ASN A 3 -4.63 -25.42 -2.12
N ALA A 4 -5.34 -24.36 -2.53
CA ALA A 4 -4.72 -23.05 -2.62
C ALA A 4 -4.13 -22.72 -1.25
N PRO A 5 -2.85 -22.31 -1.17
CA PRO A 5 -2.22 -22.01 0.10
C PRO A 5 -3.07 -20.97 0.85
N ALA A 6 -3.29 -21.21 2.15
CA ALA A 6 -4.09 -20.32 2.99
C ALA A 6 -3.52 -18.89 2.89
N LEU A 7 -4.35 -17.95 2.44
CA LEU A 7 -3.98 -16.53 2.38
C LEU A 7 -4.28 -15.90 3.73
N ARG A 8 -3.27 -15.34 4.37
CA ARG A 8 -3.39 -14.54 5.59
C ARG A 8 -3.06 -13.08 5.28
N VAL A 9 -3.91 -12.17 5.75
CA VAL A 9 -3.67 -10.72 5.68
C VAL A 9 -3.65 -10.18 7.10
N CYS A 10 -2.67 -9.36 7.44
CA CYS A 10 -2.53 -8.79 8.77
C CYS A 10 -1.90 -7.39 8.74
N ARG A 11 -2.17 -6.60 9.79
CA ARG A 11 -1.40 -5.39 10.06
C ARG A 11 0.03 -5.79 10.42
N ALA A 12 1.01 -5.11 9.84
CA ALA A 12 2.41 -5.34 10.16
C ALA A 12 2.72 -4.87 11.59
N ASP A 13 3.50 -5.68 12.27
CA ASP A 13 4.20 -5.31 13.51
C ASP A 13 5.68 -5.08 13.14
N TYR A 14 6.12 -3.83 13.20
CA TYR A 14 7.49 -3.48 12.82
C TYR A 14 8.55 -4.03 13.80
N ALA A 15 8.15 -4.46 15.00
CA ALA A 15 9.04 -5.14 15.95
C ALA A 15 9.16 -6.65 15.70
N ASN A 16 8.24 -7.23 14.91
CA ASN A 16 8.30 -8.63 14.53
C ASN A 16 9.31 -8.83 13.38
N ALA A 17 10.35 -9.61 13.60
CA ALA A 17 11.42 -9.82 12.63
C ALA A 17 10.93 -10.38 11.27
N VAL A 18 9.92 -11.26 11.28
CA VAL A 18 9.33 -11.82 10.05
C VAL A 18 8.60 -10.75 9.25
N HIS A 19 7.78 -9.94 9.92
CA HIS A 19 7.07 -8.82 9.27
C HIS A 19 8.04 -7.75 8.76
N ALA A 20 9.08 -7.45 9.55
CA ALA A 20 10.12 -6.49 9.21
C ALA A 20 10.85 -6.89 7.92
N GLN A 21 11.32 -8.14 7.85
CA GLN A 21 11.99 -8.65 6.66
C GLN A 21 11.05 -8.72 5.45
N ALA A 22 9.82 -9.22 5.65
CA ALA A 22 8.81 -9.28 4.60
C ALA A 22 8.51 -7.90 3.98
N LEU A 23 8.42 -6.85 4.80
CA LEU A 23 8.18 -5.49 4.34
C LEU A 23 9.32 -5.00 3.44
N LEU A 24 10.57 -5.18 3.88
CA LEU A 24 11.75 -4.76 3.11
C LEU A 24 11.84 -5.51 1.77
N ASP A 25 11.69 -6.84 1.80
CA ASP A 25 11.78 -7.67 0.59
C ASP A 25 10.70 -7.33 -0.43
N LEU A 26 9.46 -7.13 0.03
CA LEU A 26 8.34 -6.78 -0.85
C LEU A 26 8.47 -5.37 -1.41
N LEU A 27 8.95 -4.41 -0.60
CA LEU A 27 9.14 -3.05 -1.08
C LEU A 27 10.32 -2.96 -2.07
N ASP A 28 11.42 -3.69 -1.84
CA ASP A 28 12.52 -3.77 -2.79
C ASP A 28 12.10 -4.45 -4.10
N ALA A 29 11.27 -5.50 -4.01
CA ALA A 29 10.68 -6.12 -5.19
C ALA A 29 9.79 -5.17 -5.97
N TYR A 30 9.02 -4.32 -5.27
CA TYR A 30 8.21 -3.27 -5.91
C TYR A 30 9.09 -2.19 -6.55
N ALA A 31 10.12 -1.73 -5.87
CA ALA A 31 11.04 -0.72 -6.40
C ALA A 31 11.68 -1.16 -7.73
N ARG A 32 11.98 -2.45 -7.87
CA ARG A 32 12.52 -3.07 -9.11
C ARG A 32 11.48 -3.29 -10.21
N ASP A 33 10.18 -3.27 -9.89
CA ASP A 33 9.12 -3.36 -10.90
C ASP A 33 9.11 -2.07 -11.75
N PRO A 34 8.89 -2.16 -13.08
CA PRO A 34 8.77 -0.96 -13.92
C PRO A 34 7.76 0.08 -13.43
N MET A 35 6.71 -0.36 -12.73
CA MET A 35 5.73 0.54 -12.11
C MET A 35 6.20 1.13 -10.77
N GLY A 36 7.31 0.65 -10.21
CA GLY A 36 7.89 1.14 -8.96
C GLY A 36 9.16 1.98 -9.13
N GLY A 37 9.68 2.08 -10.38
CA GLY A 37 10.88 2.87 -10.68
C GLY A 37 12.00 2.09 -11.34
N ALA A 38 11.90 0.75 -11.43
CA ALA A 38 12.85 -0.17 -12.08
C ALA A 38 14.26 -0.21 -11.46
N GLU A 39 14.41 0.28 -10.24
CA GLU A 39 15.70 0.28 -9.50
C GLU A 39 15.51 -0.26 -8.08
N PRO A 40 16.53 -0.92 -7.49
CA PRO A 40 16.44 -1.40 -6.11
C PRO A 40 16.37 -0.23 -5.12
N LEU A 41 15.87 -0.51 -3.93
CA LEU A 41 15.99 0.43 -2.82
C LEU A 41 17.47 0.72 -2.52
N SER A 42 17.77 1.97 -2.18
CA SER A 42 19.12 2.33 -1.76
C SER A 42 19.53 1.61 -0.46
N ALA A 43 20.83 1.40 -0.26
CA ALA A 43 21.35 0.84 0.98
C ALA A 43 20.92 1.66 2.22
N PHE A 44 20.83 2.98 2.07
CA PHE A 44 20.33 3.86 3.12
C PHE A 44 18.85 3.57 3.45
N ALA A 45 18.00 3.42 2.43
CA ALA A 45 16.57 3.10 2.64
C ALA A 45 16.41 1.73 3.31
N LEU A 46 17.11 0.70 2.84
CA LEU A 46 17.07 -0.64 3.43
C LEU A 46 17.49 -0.64 4.91
N ALA A 47 18.50 0.14 5.27
CA ALA A 47 19.00 0.20 6.66
C ALA A 47 18.08 1.02 7.60
N ASN A 48 17.37 2.03 7.08
CA ASN A 48 16.71 3.03 7.93
C ASN A 48 15.18 3.02 7.86
N LEU A 49 14.57 2.34 6.89
CA LEU A 49 13.12 2.40 6.67
C LEU A 49 12.31 1.90 7.86
N LEU A 50 12.65 0.74 8.39
CA LEU A 50 11.87 0.14 9.49
C LEU A 50 11.90 0.99 10.77
N PRO A 51 13.07 1.44 11.27
CA PRO A 51 13.11 2.37 12.40
C PRO A 51 12.33 3.67 12.12
N ALA A 52 12.41 4.16 10.88
CA ALA A 52 11.70 5.37 10.51
C ALA A 52 10.17 5.17 10.48
N LEU A 53 9.67 4.04 10.00
CA LEU A 53 8.24 3.70 10.05
C LEU A 53 7.76 3.49 11.49
N ALA A 54 8.53 2.75 12.29
CA ALA A 54 8.21 2.49 13.70
C ALA A 54 8.10 3.77 14.54
N ALA A 55 8.91 4.79 14.22
CA ALA A 55 8.88 6.09 14.89
C ALA A 55 7.71 6.99 14.44
N ARG A 56 6.91 6.59 13.45
CA ARG A 56 5.79 7.37 12.90
C ARG A 56 4.44 6.78 13.29
N PRO A 57 3.73 7.29 14.29
CA PRO A 57 2.41 6.78 14.68
C PRO A 57 1.37 6.92 13.56
N GLN A 58 1.60 7.81 12.59
CA GLN A 58 0.76 7.98 11.40
C GLN A 58 0.98 6.90 10.34
N ALA A 59 2.10 6.15 10.40
CA ALA A 59 2.38 5.07 9.47
C ALA A 59 1.79 3.75 9.95
N PHE A 60 1.28 2.97 9.03
CA PHE A 60 0.99 1.56 9.23
C PHE A 60 1.11 0.79 7.91
N SER A 61 1.39 -0.49 8.02
CA SER A 61 1.49 -1.36 6.86
C SER A 61 0.59 -2.57 7.02
N VAL A 62 0.15 -3.12 5.88
CA VAL A 62 -0.59 -4.38 5.79
C VAL A 62 0.24 -5.35 4.97
N LEU A 63 0.40 -6.57 5.47
CA LEU A 63 1.11 -7.67 4.83
C LEU A 63 0.15 -8.78 4.44
N ALA A 64 0.44 -9.44 3.33
CA ALA A 64 -0.21 -10.67 2.92
C ALA A 64 0.83 -11.80 2.83
N PHE A 65 0.47 -12.96 3.37
CA PHE A 65 1.29 -14.17 3.36
C PHE A 65 0.51 -15.32 2.72
N ALA A 66 1.23 -16.19 2.00
CA ALA A 66 0.74 -17.48 1.53
C ALA A 66 1.40 -18.61 2.31
N GLY A 67 0.63 -19.69 2.56
CA GLY A 67 1.09 -20.84 3.34
C GLY A 67 0.98 -20.65 4.85
N ALA A 68 1.13 -21.72 5.60
CA ALA A 68 1.05 -21.72 7.07
C ALA A 68 2.44 -21.78 7.71
N PRO A 69 2.63 -21.17 8.88
CA PRO A 69 2.23 -19.83 9.26
C PRO A 69 3.23 -18.78 8.73
N ASP A 70 2.76 -17.83 7.95
CA ASP A 70 3.54 -16.66 7.44
C ASP A 70 4.84 -17.01 6.70
N THR A 71 4.83 -18.13 5.97
CA THR A 71 6.05 -18.66 5.36
C THR A 71 6.49 -17.92 4.11
N GLN A 72 5.55 -17.31 3.37
CA GLN A 72 5.87 -16.60 2.13
C GLN A 72 5.15 -15.25 2.07
N PRO A 73 5.87 -14.13 2.23
CA PRO A 73 5.30 -12.82 2.01
C PRO A 73 5.00 -12.63 0.52
N ILE A 74 3.77 -12.19 0.21
CA ILE A 74 3.29 -12.09 -1.17
C ILE A 74 2.71 -10.73 -1.52
N GLY A 75 2.43 -9.89 -0.51
CA GLY A 75 1.88 -8.56 -0.73
C GLY A 75 2.12 -7.61 0.43
N LEU A 76 2.21 -6.34 0.10
CA LEU A 76 2.43 -5.23 1.02
C LEU A 76 1.59 -4.04 0.61
N ILE A 77 1.00 -3.37 1.59
CA ILE A 77 0.48 -2.00 1.45
C ILE A 77 1.10 -1.15 2.56
N ASN A 78 1.74 -0.03 2.20
CA ASN A 78 2.14 1.01 3.13
C ASN A 78 1.12 2.14 3.12
N CYS A 79 0.74 2.63 4.30
CA CYS A 79 -0.25 3.69 4.47
C CYS A 79 0.28 4.78 5.39
N PHE A 80 -0.13 6.01 5.10
CA PHE A 80 0.15 7.17 5.95
C PHE A 80 -1.14 7.93 6.25
N GLU A 81 -1.37 8.19 7.53
CA GLU A 81 -2.46 9.05 7.96
C GLU A 81 -2.08 10.51 7.71
N GLY A 82 -2.93 11.19 6.99
CA GLY A 82 -2.94 12.63 6.80
C GLY A 82 -4.19 13.25 7.41
N PHE A 83 -4.47 14.50 7.05
CA PHE A 83 -5.60 15.22 7.59
C PHE A 83 -6.38 15.97 6.50
N SER A 84 -7.68 15.80 6.48
CA SER A 84 -8.58 16.57 5.62
C SER A 84 -9.02 17.83 6.33
N THR A 85 -8.49 18.98 5.91
CA THR A 85 -8.89 20.28 6.46
C THR A 85 -10.36 20.59 6.20
N PHE A 86 -10.91 20.14 5.07
CA PHE A 86 -12.30 20.36 4.71
C PHE A 86 -13.28 19.55 5.56
N ALA A 87 -12.92 18.30 5.88
CA ALA A 87 -13.73 17.44 6.73
C ALA A 87 -13.40 17.58 8.22
N CYS A 88 -12.28 18.25 8.56
CA CYS A 88 -11.69 18.31 9.89
C CYS A 88 -11.53 16.89 10.50
N ARG A 89 -11.03 15.95 9.72
CA ARG A 89 -10.89 14.54 10.09
C ARG A 89 -9.63 13.92 9.48
N PRO A 90 -9.09 12.85 10.07
CA PRO A 90 -8.04 12.07 9.42
C PRO A 90 -8.48 11.58 8.02
N LEU A 91 -7.51 11.41 7.15
CA LEU A 91 -7.60 10.61 5.93
C LEU A 91 -6.42 9.64 5.89
N VAL A 92 -6.51 8.56 5.13
CA VAL A 92 -5.39 7.65 4.95
C VAL A 92 -4.99 7.61 3.48
N ASN A 93 -3.71 7.89 3.21
CA ASN A 93 -3.10 7.70 1.91
C ASN A 93 -2.55 6.27 1.81
N VAL A 94 -3.01 5.53 0.80
CA VAL A 94 -2.47 4.25 0.39
C VAL A 94 -1.29 4.54 -0.51
N HIS A 95 -0.07 4.45 0.05
CA HIS A 95 1.15 4.98 -0.56
C HIS A 95 1.83 3.98 -1.49
N ASP A 96 2.04 2.75 -1.04
CA ASP A 96 2.60 1.66 -1.83
C ASP A 96 1.64 0.49 -1.84
N VAL A 97 1.44 -0.13 -3.00
CA VAL A 97 0.66 -1.36 -3.14
C VAL A 97 1.42 -2.34 -4.01
N VAL A 98 1.84 -3.44 -3.44
CA VAL A 98 2.52 -4.50 -4.16
C VAL A 98 1.89 -5.86 -3.91
N VAL A 99 1.75 -6.64 -4.97
CA VAL A 99 1.50 -8.09 -4.93
C VAL A 99 2.50 -8.74 -5.89
N LEU A 100 3.23 -9.73 -5.40
CA LEU A 100 4.19 -10.45 -6.21
C LEU A 100 3.53 -11.03 -7.46
N PRO A 101 4.20 -11.02 -8.63
CA PRO A 101 3.60 -11.41 -9.92
C PRO A 101 2.87 -12.75 -9.89
N ALA A 102 3.44 -13.76 -9.25
CA ALA A 102 2.86 -15.11 -9.14
C ALA A 102 1.51 -15.16 -8.39
N TYR A 103 1.18 -14.13 -7.63
CA TYR A 103 -0.04 -14.05 -6.81
C TYR A 103 -1.03 -12.97 -7.30
N ARG A 104 -0.72 -12.30 -8.41
CA ARG A 104 -1.65 -11.35 -9.03
C ARG A 104 -2.87 -12.07 -9.58
N GLY A 105 -4.00 -11.39 -9.67
CA GLY A 105 -5.27 -11.98 -10.12
C GLY A 105 -6.00 -12.85 -9.09
N GLN A 106 -5.43 -13.09 -7.91
CA GLN A 106 -5.99 -13.93 -6.84
C GLN A 106 -6.69 -13.12 -5.74
N ARG A 107 -7.04 -11.87 -6.02
CA ARG A 107 -7.72 -10.93 -5.09
C ARG A 107 -6.93 -10.63 -3.80
N VAL A 108 -5.61 -10.81 -3.81
CA VAL A 108 -4.75 -10.51 -2.65
C VAL A 108 -4.84 -9.02 -2.29
N ALA A 109 -4.68 -8.13 -3.28
CA ALA A 109 -4.75 -6.69 -3.07
C ALA A 109 -6.13 -6.23 -2.56
N GLU A 110 -7.23 -6.84 -3.03
CA GLU A 110 -8.59 -6.54 -2.53
C GLU A 110 -8.72 -6.85 -1.03
N LYS A 111 -8.21 -8.01 -0.60
CA LYS A 111 -8.24 -8.39 0.82
C LYS A 111 -7.36 -7.50 1.69
N MET A 112 -6.19 -7.09 1.17
CA MET A 112 -5.34 -6.12 1.88
C MET A 112 -6.01 -4.76 2.00
N LEU A 113 -6.62 -4.25 0.92
CA LEU A 113 -7.33 -2.97 0.92
C LEU A 113 -8.54 -2.99 1.86
N ALA A 114 -9.25 -4.11 1.97
CA ALA A 114 -10.34 -4.25 2.94
C ALA A 114 -9.84 -4.09 4.39
N LEU A 115 -8.68 -4.66 4.74
CA LEU A 115 -8.07 -4.45 6.05
C LEU A 115 -7.58 -3.01 6.24
N VAL A 116 -7.04 -2.37 5.18
CA VAL A 116 -6.66 -0.94 5.22
C VAL A 116 -7.89 -0.08 5.53
N GLU A 117 -9.02 -0.34 4.88
CA GLU A 117 -10.27 0.38 5.12
C GLU A 117 -10.75 0.22 6.57
N GLU A 118 -10.73 -1.01 7.11
CA GLU A 118 -11.05 -1.26 8.51
C GLU A 118 -10.14 -0.47 9.46
N LEU A 119 -8.83 -0.51 9.26
CA LEU A 119 -7.85 0.21 10.08
C LEU A 119 -8.01 1.74 9.96
N ALA A 120 -8.36 2.23 8.78
CA ALA A 120 -8.63 3.65 8.55
C ALA A 120 -9.90 4.10 9.28
N LEU A 121 -10.98 3.31 9.26
CA LEU A 121 -12.21 3.56 10.00
C LEU A 121 -11.95 3.60 11.51
N GLN A 122 -11.16 2.67 12.04
CA GLN A 122 -10.76 2.66 13.47
C GLN A 122 -10.00 3.93 13.87
N ARG A 123 -9.29 4.56 12.94
CA ARG A 123 -8.59 5.85 13.12
C ARG A 123 -9.52 7.07 12.93
N GLY A 124 -10.79 6.85 12.60
CA GLY A 124 -11.74 7.93 12.32
C GLY A 124 -11.55 8.62 10.97
N ALA A 125 -10.82 8.00 10.05
CA ALA A 125 -10.57 8.57 8.74
C ALA A 125 -11.87 8.77 7.95
N CYS A 126 -11.95 9.89 7.23
CA CYS A 126 -13.12 10.23 6.40
C CYS A 126 -13.01 9.66 4.97
N LYS A 127 -11.82 9.29 4.53
CA LYS A 127 -11.57 8.71 3.19
C LYS A 127 -10.20 8.06 3.10
N LEU A 128 -10.06 7.18 2.09
CA LEU A 128 -8.77 6.72 1.56
C LEU A 128 -8.41 7.55 0.32
N THR A 129 -7.12 7.76 0.10
CA THR A 129 -6.57 8.36 -1.11
C THR A 129 -5.42 7.49 -1.64
N LEU A 130 -5.14 7.56 -2.92
CA LEU A 130 -3.97 6.95 -3.55
C LEU A 130 -3.60 7.69 -4.83
N GLU A 131 -2.36 7.51 -5.26
CA GLU A 131 -1.88 7.90 -6.56
C GLU A 131 -1.64 6.64 -7.41
N VAL A 132 -1.93 6.73 -8.71
CA VAL A 132 -1.71 5.63 -9.65
C VAL A 132 -1.27 6.14 -11.01
N LEU A 133 -0.27 5.49 -11.60
CA LEU A 133 0.16 5.82 -12.96
C LEU A 133 -0.95 5.49 -13.96
N GLY A 134 -1.28 6.42 -14.86
CA GLY A 134 -2.33 6.23 -15.86
C GLY A 134 -2.10 5.02 -16.79
N GLY A 135 -0.84 4.60 -16.96
CA GLY A 135 -0.48 3.38 -17.71
C GLY A 135 -0.72 2.07 -16.95
N ASN A 136 -1.00 2.11 -15.64
CA ASN A 136 -1.26 0.93 -14.83
C ASN A 136 -2.74 0.54 -14.84
N ALA A 137 -3.22 0.10 -16.02
CA ALA A 137 -4.62 -0.26 -16.21
C ALA A 137 -5.12 -1.36 -15.25
N GLY A 138 -4.23 -2.27 -14.83
CA GLY A 138 -4.56 -3.34 -13.90
C GLY A 138 -4.88 -2.81 -12.50
N ALA A 139 -4.06 -1.92 -11.99
CA ALA A 139 -4.27 -1.27 -10.69
C ALA A 139 -5.51 -0.35 -10.73
N ILE A 140 -5.70 0.43 -11.80
CA ILE A 140 -6.88 1.29 -11.95
C ILE A 140 -8.17 0.47 -11.88
N LYS A 141 -8.26 -0.65 -12.61
CA LYS A 141 -9.43 -1.55 -12.56
C LYS A 141 -9.65 -2.14 -11.15
N LEU A 142 -8.57 -2.48 -10.44
CA LEU A 142 -8.66 -2.94 -9.06
C LEU A 142 -9.27 -1.85 -8.18
N TYR A 143 -8.71 -0.64 -8.20
CA TYR A 143 -9.15 0.46 -7.34
C TYR A 143 -10.58 0.87 -7.61
N GLN A 144 -11.00 0.95 -8.88
CA GLN A 144 -12.39 1.21 -9.25
C GLN A 144 -13.35 0.13 -8.70
N ARG A 145 -12.95 -1.15 -8.78
CA ARG A 145 -13.77 -2.27 -8.27
C ARG A 145 -13.95 -2.23 -6.75
N VAL A 146 -12.97 -1.72 -6.01
CA VAL A 146 -13.06 -1.55 -4.54
C VAL A 146 -13.55 -0.16 -4.12
N GLY A 147 -14.08 0.64 -5.05
CA GLY A 147 -14.81 1.86 -4.75
C GLY A 147 -14.03 3.17 -4.86
N PHE A 148 -12.75 3.14 -5.30
CA PHE A 148 -12.05 4.39 -5.59
C PHE A 148 -12.58 5.02 -6.88
N VAL A 149 -12.69 6.33 -6.86
CA VAL A 149 -13.08 7.17 -8.00
C VAL A 149 -12.05 8.25 -8.23
N ASN A 150 -11.97 8.78 -9.45
CA ASN A 150 -11.07 9.88 -9.73
C ASN A 150 -11.44 11.10 -8.87
N TYR A 151 -10.42 11.73 -8.28
CA TYR A 151 -10.63 12.99 -7.59
C TYR A 151 -10.87 14.08 -8.62
N GLN A 152 -12.07 14.62 -8.63
CA GLN A 152 -12.43 15.82 -9.40
C GLN A 152 -13.47 16.62 -8.63
N LEU A 153 -13.45 17.92 -8.80
CA LEU A 153 -14.46 18.85 -8.30
C LEU A 153 -15.46 19.13 -9.42
N ASP A 154 -15.30 20.24 -10.12
CA ASP A 154 -16.08 20.56 -11.32
C ASP A 154 -15.32 19.99 -12.54
N PRO A 155 -15.97 19.20 -13.42
CA PRO A 155 -15.35 18.70 -14.65
C PRO A 155 -14.73 19.80 -15.52
N ALA A 156 -15.28 21.02 -15.51
CA ALA A 156 -14.76 22.16 -16.26
C ALA A 156 -13.39 22.64 -15.74
N MET A 157 -13.04 22.32 -14.50
CA MET A 157 -11.75 22.68 -13.90
C MET A 157 -10.64 21.65 -14.16
N GLY A 158 -10.97 20.53 -14.83
CA GLY A 158 -10.03 19.48 -15.17
C GLY A 158 -9.80 18.46 -14.05
N GLN A 159 -8.81 17.60 -14.25
CA GLN A 159 -8.44 16.54 -13.30
C GLN A 159 -7.31 17.00 -12.37
N ALA A 160 -7.29 16.48 -11.15
CA ALA A 160 -6.18 16.66 -10.23
C ALA A 160 -4.89 16.06 -10.83
N GLN A 161 -3.78 16.77 -10.67
CA GLN A 161 -2.45 16.33 -11.08
C GLN A 161 -1.58 16.09 -9.85
N PHE A 162 -0.77 15.03 -9.90
CA PHE A 162 0.27 14.79 -8.91
C PHE A 162 1.59 15.42 -9.39
N LEU A 163 2.14 16.33 -8.59
CA LEU A 163 3.37 17.06 -8.89
C LEU A 163 4.40 16.80 -7.80
N GLN A 164 5.69 16.74 -8.16
CA GLN A 164 6.79 16.58 -7.21
C GLN A 164 7.87 17.65 -7.43
N LYS A 165 8.56 17.99 -6.35
CA LYS A 165 9.76 18.83 -6.36
C LYS A 165 10.81 18.21 -5.44
N TRP A 166 11.96 17.90 -5.98
CA TRP A 166 13.09 17.41 -5.18
C TRP A 166 13.66 18.53 -4.31
N MET A 167 13.89 18.21 -3.05
CA MET A 167 14.58 19.10 -2.11
C MET A 167 16.05 18.68 -2.07
N VAL A 168 16.95 19.60 -2.44
CA VAL A 168 18.42 19.41 -2.43
C VAL A 168 19.02 19.91 -1.14
#